data_45d5efa3afa5223a23b9127be06af55f
#
_entry.id   45d5efa3afa5223a23b9127be06af55f
#
_cell.length_a   1.000
_cell.length_b   1.000
_cell.length_c   1.000
_cell.angle_alpha   90.00
_cell.angle_beta   90.00
_cell.angle_gamma   90.00
#
_symmetry.space_group_name_H-M   'P 1'
#
loop_
_entity.id
_entity.type
_entity.pdbx_description
1 polymer ?
#
loop_
_entity_poly.entity_id
_entity_poly.type
_entity_poly.pdbx_seq_one_letter_code
_entity_poly.pdbx_strand_id
1 'polypeptide(L)'
;AEFTKYGWNKLISNKCIDIAQPEVCGLGGITEYLKVAALAQANFIPVINHVWGSAVSIAVNLHLLTAQPDMPGGLFPSKSMLEFDTTEKNIFITDLPKEEFSILDQVKNNNGYASVTDNIGIGINPNEDFIKEFEVNE
;
A
#
# COMPACT_ATOMS: atom_id res chain seq x y z
N ALA A 1 -15.87 1.22 5.01
CA ALA A 1 -14.72 1.69 4.21
C ALA A 1 -15.05 3.07 3.62
N GLU A 2 -14.06 3.97 3.62
CA GLU A 2 -14.19 5.29 3.02
C GLU A 2 -13.41 5.32 1.70
N PHE A 3 -14.05 5.82 0.64
CA PHE A 3 -13.50 5.77 -0.72
C PHE A 3 -12.98 7.10 -1.26
N THR A 4 -13.13 8.19 -0.54
CA THR A 4 -12.69 9.51 -0.98
C THR A 4 -12.19 10.36 0.17
N LYS A 5 -11.42 11.41 -0.14
CA LYS A 5 -10.99 12.40 0.84
C LYS A 5 -12.14 13.03 1.65
N TYR A 6 -13.36 13.05 1.11
CA TYR A 6 -14.50 13.70 1.79
C TYR A 6 -14.97 12.90 3.01
N GLY A 7 -15.06 11.57 2.90
CA GLY A 7 -15.37 10.70 4.03
C GLY A 7 -14.21 10.65 5.03
N TRP A 8 -12.98 10.52 4.55
CA TRP A 8 -11.78 10.59 5.38
C TRP A 8 -11.67 11.90 6.15
N ASN A 9 -11.99 13.04 5.53
CA ASN A 9 -12.02 14.32 6.22
C ASN A 9 -13.03 14.34 7.38
N LYS A 10 -14.19 13.72 7.21
CA LYS A 10 -15.19 13.61 8.30
C LYS A 10 -14.66 12.77 9.47
N LEU A 11 -14.04 11.61 9.20
CA LEU A 11 -13.46 10.76 10.23
C LEU A 11 -12.37 11.49 11.02
N ILE A 12 -11.47 12.15 10.31
CA ILE A 12 -10.32 12.88 10.87
C ILE A 12 -10.80 14.09 11.68
N SER A 13 -11.64 14.94 11.09
CA SER A 13 -12.11 16.18 11.74
C SER A 13 -12.96 15.91 12.98
N ASN A 14 -13.67 14.79 13.02
CA ASN A 14 -14.46 14.39 14.19
C ASN A 14 -13.66 13.52 15.18
N LYS A 15 -12.35 13.32 14.96
CA LYS A 15 -11.47 12.53 15.82
C LYS A 15 -11.99 11.10 16.03
N CYS A 16 -12.52 10.49 14.98
CA CYS A 16 -13.08 9.14 15.02
C CYS A 16 -12.04 8.04 14.86
N ILE A 17 -10.81 8.39 14.53
CA ILE A 17 -9.72 7.44 14.24
C ILE A 17 -8.41 7.92 14.85
N ASP A 18 -7.59 6.99 15.30
CA ASP A 18 -6.23 7.22 15.79
C ASP A 18 -5.17 6.87 14.73
N ILE A 19 -5.53 6.03 13.77
CA ILE A 19 -4.69 5.62 12.64
C ILE A 19 -5.55 5.65 11.39
N ALA A 20 -5.05 6.25 10.32
CA ALA A 20 -5.69 6.22 9.01
C ALA A 20 -5.15 5.05 8.19
N GLN A 21 -6.05 4.18 7.72
CA GLN A 21 -5.70 3.04 6.86
C GLN A 21 -6.37 3.14 5.48
N PRO A 22 -5.97 4.12 4.64
CA PRO A 22 -6.51 4.25 3.30
C PRO A 22 -6.02 3.11 2.40
N GLU A 23 -6.90 2.62 1.53
CA GLU A 23 -6.59 1.61 0.52
C GLU A 23 -6.53 2.29 -0.85
N VAL A 24 -5.36 2.33 -1.48
CA VAL A 24 -5.13 3.12 -2.69
C VAL A 24 -5.99 2.69 -3.88
N CYS A 25 -6.25 1.39 -4.02
CA CYS A 25 -7.04 0.85 -5.13
C CYS A 25 -8.53 1.19 -4.99
N GLY A 26 -9.08 1.14 -3.76
CA GLY A 26 -10.47 1.48 -3.48
C GLY A 26 -10.72 2.98 -3.37
N LEU A 27 -9.70 3.75 -3.00
CA LEU A 27 -9.83 5.19 -2.71
C LEU A 27 -9.96 6.06 -3.97
N GLY A 28 -9.60 5.54 -5.13
CA GLY A 28 -9.57 6.27 -6.39
C GLY A 28 -8.15 6.58 -6.88
N GLY A 29 -7.18 5.82 -6.42
CA GLY A 29 -5.79 5.85 -6.89
C GLY A 29 -4.86 6.79 -6.11
N ILE A 30 -3.65 6.91 -6.62
CA ILE A 30 -2.52 7.60 -5.99
C ILE A 30 -2.86 9.06 -5.63
N THR A 31 -3.46 9.78 -6.56
CA THR A 31 -3.77 11.21 -6.37
C THR A 31 -4.73 11.45 -5.21
N GLU A 32 -5.74 10.61 -5.04
CA GLU A 32 -6.69 10.75 -3.96
C GLU A 32 -6.07 10.28 -2.62
N TYR A 33 -5.28 9.22 -2.66
CA TYR A 33 -4.51 8.75 -1.51
C TYR A 33 -3.62 9.86 -0.93
N LEU A 34 -2.86 10.58 -1.76
CA LEU A 34 -1.98 11.66 -1.29
C LEU A 34 -2.75 12.78 -0.60
N LYS A 35 -3.97 13.07 -1.02
CA LYS A 35 -4.84 14.06 -0.34
C LYS A 35 -5.28 13.57 1.03
N VAL A 36 -5.63 12.29 1.16
CA VAL A 36 -6.01 11.70 2.45
C VAL A 36 -4.81 11.65 3.39
N ALA A 37 -3.64 11.27 2.89
CA ALA A 37 -2.40 11.26 3.66
C ALA A 37 -2.05 12.67 4.17
N ALA A 38 -2.18 13.70 3.33
CA ALA A 38 -1.97 15.09 3.73
C ALA A 38 -2.96 15.56 4.81
N LEU A 39 -4.24 15.16 4.70
CA LEU A 39 -5.24 15.44 5.74
C LEU A 39 -4.89 14.76 7.07
N ALA A 40 -4.48 13.50 7.04
CA ALA A 40 -4.08 12.77 8.23
C ALA A 40 -2.85 13.43 8.91
N GLN A 41 -1.82 13.75 8.13
CA GLN A 41 -0.62 14.43 8.62
C GLN A 41 -0.93 15.79 9.26
N ALA A 42 -1.78 16.60 8.64
CA ALA A 42 -2.18 17.90 9.17
C ALA A 42 -2.92 17.78 10.53
N ASN A 43 -3.43 16.61 10.85
CA ASN A 43 -4.11 16.29 12.11
C ASN A 43 -3.29 15.37 13.03
N PHE A 44 -2.00 15.15 12.74
CA PHE A 44 -1.10 14.28 13.51
C PHE A 44 -1.59 12.83 13.62
N ILE A 45 -2.30 12.35 12.62
CA ILE A 45 -2.78 10.97 12.51
C ILE A 45 -1.81 10.18 11.64
N PRO A 46 -1.19 9.10 12.15
CA PRO A 46 -0.34 8.23 11.35
C PRO A 46 -1.12 7.52 10.25
N VAL A 47 -0.45 7.29 9.12
CA VAL A 47 -1.00 6.56 7.99
C VAL A 47 -0.32 5.20 7.89
N ILE A 48 -1.12 4.14 7.94
CA ILE A 48 -0.70 2.77 7.70
C ILE A 48 -1.61 2.24 6.58
N ASN A 49 -1.03 1.91 5.43
CA ASN A 49 -1.85 1.54 4.29
C ASN A 49 -2.57 0.21 4.52
N HIS A 50 -3.88 0.20 4.28
CA HIS A 50 -4.61 -1.05 4.10
C HIS A 50 -4.19 -1.65 2.75
N VAL A 51 -3.79 -2.92 2.75
CA VAL A 51 -3.37 -3.62 1.54
C VAL A 51 -3.95 -5.02 1.51
N TRP A 52 -5.00 -5.18 0.73
CA TRP A 52 -5.59 -6.47 0.43
C TRP A 52 -5.76 -6.60 -1.08
N GLY A 53 -4.83 -7.30 -1.73
CA GLY A 53 -4.87 -7.37 -3.19
C GLY A 53 -3.70 -8.11 -3.81
N SER A 54 -3.28 -7.65 -4.98
CA SER A 54 -2.22 -8.26 -5.76
C SER A 54 -0.84 -7.69 -5.42
N ALA A 55 0.19 -8.33 -5.97
CA ALA A 55 1.57 -7.82 -5.93
C ALA A 55 1.69 -6.39 -6.47
N VAL A 56 0.86 -6.02 -7.46
CA VAL A 56 0.79 -4.65 -8.00
C VAL A 56 0.32 -3.67 -6.93
N SER A 57 -0.74 -4.02 -6.17
CA SER A 57 -1.21 -3.18 -5.06
C SER A 57 -0.14 -3.00 -4.00
N ILE A 58 0.56 -4.07 -3.62
CA ILE A 58 1.64 -4.04 -2.64
C ILE A 58 2.77 -3.11 -3.11
N ALA A 59 3.21 -3.24 -4.37
CA ALA A 59 4.29 -2.41 -4.91
C ALA A 59 3.91 -0.92 -4.92
N VAL A 60 2.70 -0.57 -5.36
CA VAL A 60 2.21 0.82 -5.31
C VAL A 60 2.20 1.35 -3.88
N ASN A 61 1.71 0.56 -2.93
CA ASN A 61 1.66 0.96 -1.53
C ASN A 61 3.05 1.15 -0.92
N LEU A 62 4.03 0.32 -1.27
CA LEU A 62 5.43 0.51 -0.86
C LEU A 62 5.98 1.86 -1.33
N HIS A 63 5.78 2.20 -2.62
CA HIS A 63 6.18 3.51 -3.14
C HIS A 63 5.48 4.67 -2.43
N LEU A 64 4.19 4.53 -2.15
CA LEU A 64 3.42 5.55 -1.43
C LEU A 64 3.93 5.76 -0.01
N LEU A 65 4.26 4.67 0.69
CA LEU A 65 4.82 4.75 2.05
C LEU A 65 6.20 5.40 2.07
N THR A 66 7.07 5.08 1.10
CA THR A 66 8.39 5.73 1.01
C THR A 66 8.33 7.21 0.65
N ALA A 67 7.25 7.63 -0.01
CA ALA A 67 6.99 9.04 -0.33
C ALA A 67 6.37 9.83 0.83
N GLN A 68 5.95 9.16 1.92
CA GLN A 68 5.41 9.85 3.09
C GLN A 68 6.54 10.52 3.87
N PRO A 69 6.40 11.78 4.27
CA PRO A 69 7.32 12.39 5.21
C PRO A 69 7.16 11.76 6.59
N ASP A 70 8.23 11.83 7.38
CA ASP A 70 8.17 11.45 8.79
C ASP A 70 7.08 12.24 9.53
N MET A 71 6.39 11.57 10.45
CA MET A 71 5.34 12.22 11.24
C MET A 71 5.94 13.34 12.09
N PRO A 72 5.43 14.57 11.97
CA PRO A 72 5.90 15.69 12.79
C PRO A 72 5.57 15.46 14.27
N GLY A 73 6.45 15.90 15.14
CA GLY A 73 6.23 15.94 16.60
C GLY A 73 6.65 14.68 17.39
N GLY A 74 7.19 13.66 16.74
CA GLY A 74 7.80 12.52 17.44
C GLY A 74 9.27 12.79 17.78
N LEU A 75 9.72 12.37 18.98
CA LEU A 75 11.16 12.35 19.33
C LEU A 75 11.94 11.34 18.47
N PHE A 76 11.24 10.35 17.93
CA PHE A 76 11.78 9.36 17.01
C PHE A 76 10.88 9.27 15.78
N PRO A 77 11.42 9.22 14.56
CA PRO A 77 10.64 8.98 13.38
C PRO A 77 9.90 7.65 13.51
N SER A 78 8.57 7.68 13.33
CA SER A 78 7.81 6.44 13.25
C SER A 78 8.14 5.77 11.92
N LYS A 79 8.55 4.51 11.97
CA LYS A 79 8.75 3.73 10.74
C LYS A 79 7.41 3.53 10.05
N SER A 80 7.38 3.76 8.75
CA SER A 80 6.22 3.43 7.93
C SER A 80 5.93 1.92 8.02
N MET A 81 4.66 1.57 8.14
CA MET A 81 4.21 0.18 8.22
C MET A 81 3.25 -0.11 7.06
N LEU A 82 3.33 -1.31 6.55
CA LEU A 82 2.43 -1.85 5.54
C LEU A 82 1.68 -3.04 6.12
N GLU A 83 0.37 -3.06 5.95
CA GLU A 83 -0.40 -4.28 6.17
C GLU A 83 -0.02 -5.32 5.11
N PHE A 84 0.27 -6.54 5.54
CA PHE A 84 0.78 -7.56 4.65
C PHE A 84 0.25 -8.95 4.98
N ASP A 85 -0.30 -9.63 3.96
CA ASP A 85 -0.72 -11.01 4.05
C ASP A 85 0.49 -11.94 3.99
N THR A 86 0.77 -12.63 5.08
CA THR A 86 1.86 -13.60 5.17
C THR A 86 1.47 -15.00 4.74
N THR A 87 0.22 -15.22 4.34
CA THR A 87 -0.24 -16.52 3.82
C THR A 87 0.29 -16.70 2.40
N GLU A 88 0.89 -17.87 2.14
CA GLU A 88 1.44 -18.20 0.81
C GLU A 88 0.36 -18.67 -0.17
N LYS A 89 -0.90 -18.32 0.07
CA LYS A 89 -2.06 -18.82 -0.69
C LYS A 89 -2.62 -17.82 -1.71
N ASN A 90 -2.14 -16.59 -1.70
CA ASN A 90 -2.64 -15.57 -2.61
C ASN A 90 -1.83 -15.58 -3.91
N ILE A 91 -2.36 -16.28 -4.91
CA ILE A 91 -1.73 -16.41 -6.23
C ILE A 91 -1.53 -15.06 -6.95
N PHE A 92 -2.33 -14.05 -6.64
CA PHE A 92 -2.12 -12.70 -7.18
C PHE A 92 -0.92 -11.99 -6.55
N ILE A 93 -0.39 -12.50 -5.45
CA ILE A 93 0.85 -12.03 -4.85
C ILE A 93 2.03 -12.86 -5.34
N THR A 94 1.87 -14.19 -5.43
CA THR A 94 2.97 -15.12 -5.72
C THR A 94 3.22 -15.31 -7.21
N ASP A 95 2.17 -15.44 -8.02
CA ASP A 95 2.25 -15.91 -9.40
C ASP A 95 2.02 -14.79 -10.43
N LEU A 96 1.40 -13.68 -10.03
CA LEU A 96 1.21 -12.53 -10.90
C LEU A 96 2.52 -11.84 -11.32
N PRO A 97 3.54 -11.66 -10.45
CA PRO A 97 4.83 -11.13 -10.91
C PRO A 97 5.58 -12.14 -11.80
N LYS A 98 6.13 -11.67 -12.90
CA LYS A 98 6.87 -12.50 -13.86
C LYS A 98 8.19 -13.03 -13.30
N GLU A 99 8.84 -12.28 -12.44
CA GLU A 99 10.19 -12.55 -11.92
C GLU A 99 10.33 -12.04 -10.50
N GLU A 100 11.18 -12.70 -9.72
CA GLU A 100 11.92 -12.27 -8.51
C GLU A 100 11.34 -11.17 -7.57
N PHE A 101 10.19 -10.57 -7.84
CA PHE A 101 9.51 -9.73 -6.87
C PHE A 101 8.78 -10.61 -5.85
N SER A 102 9.55 -11.35 -5.08
CA SER A 102 8.99 -12.03 -3.93
C SER A 102 9.06 -11.08 -2.73
N ILE A 103 8.01 -10.32 -2.54
CA ILE A 103 7.89 -9.52 -1.32
C ILE A 103 7.86 -10.41 -0.07
N LEU A 104 7.34 -11.63 -0.21
CA LEU A 104 7.37 -12.64 0.85
C LEU A 104 8.80 -12.98 1.24
N ASP A 105 9.68 -13.17 0.27
CA ASP A 105 11.09 -13.46 0.53
C ASP A 105 11.80 -12.24 1.11
N GLN A 106 11.49 -11.03 0.65
CA GLN A 106 12.02 -9.82 1.27
C GLN A 106 11.64 -9.74 2.74
N VAL A 107 10.35 -9.92 3.06
CA VAL A 107 9.85 -9.87 4.44
C VAL A 107 10.48 -10.97 5.30
N LYS A 108 10.57 -12.19 4.79
CA LYS A 108 11.18 -13.33 5.50
C LYS A 108 12.67 -13.15 5.74
N ASN A 109 13.41 -12.68 4.73
CA ASN A 109 14.87 -12.60 4.78
C ASN A 109 15.40 -11.29 5.37
N ASN A 110 14.56 -10.27 5.51
CA ASN A 110 14.94 -8.94 5.98
C ASN A 110 14.22 -8.54 7.28
N ASN A 111 14.05 -9.46 8.20
CA ASN A 111 13.46 -9.23 9.53
C ASN A 111 12.11 -8.49 9.50
N GLY A 112 11.26 -8.79 8.55
CA GLY A 112 9.94 -8.16 8.40
C GLY A 112 9.95 -6.82 7.64
N TYR A 113 11.05 -6.45 7.02
CA TYR A 113 11.14 -5.23 6.22
C TYR A 113 11.03 -5.55 4.73
N ALA A 114 10.27 -4.71 4.01
CA ALA A 114 10.25 -4.68 2.56
C ALA A 114 10.80 -3.33 2.05
N SER A 115 11.37 -3.32 0.86
CA SER A 115 11.90 -2.13 0.21
C SER A 115 11.36 -2.02 -1.21
N VAL A 116 11.25 -0.80 -1.70
CA VAL A 116 11.01 -0.55 -3.13
C VAL A 116 12.21 -0.99 -3.95
N THR A 117 11.96 -1.36 -5.19
CA THR A 117 13.02 -1.71 -6.14
C THR A 117 13.43 -0.48 -6.95
N ASP A 118 14.65 -0.49 -7.48
CA ASP A 118 15.13 0.53 -8.43
C ASP A 118 14.69 0.25 -9.89
N ASN A 119 13.81 -0.73 -10.09
CA ASN A 119 13.28 -1.06 -11.39
C ASN A 119 12.35 0.04 -11.94
N ILE A 120 12.19 0.09 -13.26
CA ILE A 120 11.35 1.08 -13.93
C ILE A 120 9.87 0.91 -13.49
N GLY A 121 9.19 2.04 -13.34
CA GLY A 121 7.79 2.07 -12.94
C GLY A 121 7.58 1.70 -11.47
N ILE A 122 6.64 0.81 -11.19
CA ILE A 122 6.39 0.29 -9.84
C ILE A 122 7.27 -0.92 -9.47
N GLY A 123 8.18 -1.30 -10.37
CA GLY A 123 9.13 -2.38 -10.13
C GLY A 123 8.58 -3.79 -10.32
N ILE A 124 7.38 -3.94 -10.86
CA ILE A 124 6.76 -5.25 -11.15
C ILE A 124 6.47 -5.37 -12.64
N ASN A 125 6.83 -6.52 -13.21
CA ASN A 125 6.39 -6.94 -14.54
C ASN A 125 5.29 -8.00 -14.35
N PRO A 126 4.04 -7.73 -14.76
CA PRO A 126 2.98 -8.71 -14.66
C PRO A 126 3.21 -9.89 -15.62
N ASN A 127 2.87 -11.09 -15.17
CA ASN A 127 2.86 -12.29 -16.00
C ASN A 127 1.61 -12.28 -16.88
N GLU A 128 1.78 -11.98 -18.18
CA GLU A 128 0.68 -11.89 -19.12
C GLU A 128 -0.05 -13.24 -19.32
N ASP A 129 0.66 -14.36 -19.23
CA ASP A 129 0.05 -15.67 -19.36
C ASP A 129 -0.82 -15.99 -18.14
N PHE A 130 -0.37 -15.65 -16.94
CA PHE A 130 -1.19 -15.72 -15.74
C PHE A 130 -2.44 -14.83 -15.84
N ILE A 131 -2.32 -13.61 -16.36
CA ILE A 131 -3.48 -12.71 -16.54
C ILE A 131 -4.52 -13.32 -17.48
N LYS A 132 -4.09 -13.93 -18.60
CA LYS A 132 -4.97 -14.56 -19.58
C LYS A 132 -5.80 -15.71 -19.00
N GLU A 133 -5.30 -16.42 -17.98
CA GLU A 133 -6.06 -17.49 -17.30
C GLU A 133 -7.33 -16.97 -16.60
N PHE A 134 -7.33 -15.67 -16.23
CA PHE A 134 -8.45 -15.02 -15.54
C PHE A 134 -9.23 -14.05 -16.45
N GLU A 135 -8.91 -14.03 -17.73
CA GLU A 135 -9.62 -13.19 -18.68
C GLU A 135 -11.06 -13.69 -18.88
N VAL A 136 -12.02 -12.82 -18.62
CA VAL A 136 -13.43 -13.12 -18.84
C VAL A 136 -13.79 -12.78 -20.27
N ASN A 137 -14.04 -13.79 -21.10
CA ASN A 137 -14.59 -13.59 -22.43
C ASN A 137 -16.08 -13.23 -22.30
N GLU A 138 -16.46 -12.03 -22.75
CA GLU A 138 -17.85 -11.60 -22.87
C GLU A 138 -18.55 -12.27 -24.07
#